data_f916093b428b2aad2e46948a39f97a06
#
_entry.id   f916093b428b2aad2e46948a39f97a06
#
_cell.length_a   1.000
_cell.length_b   1.000
_cell.length_c   1.000
_cell.angle_alpha   90.00
_cell.angle_beta   90.00
_cell.angle_gamma   90.00
#
_symmetry.space_group_name_H-M   'P 1'
#
loop_
_entity.id
_entity.type
_entity.pdbx_description
1 polymer ?
#
loop_
_entity_poly.entity_id
_entity_poly.type
_entity_poly.pdbx_seq_one_letter_code
_entity_poly.pdbx_strand_id
1 'polypeptide(L)'
;MKRTHLFHSSQRIRLLRYLSQGFVVLLIAYLGIRHQVTGGGPRGSAPIDSYCVFGGAETLWTYITTGAFMAKTNVSNFILLGAAILVTVLTGASFCGWICPVGAMQDALGGVGKKLFKRTFTPPRSWDRYLRHLRFASLLLVLYMTARFGSLWFADYDPFKFLFHFSFETALPIVLIVVFVIASILSERFWCKYLCPLGGLFSLLSKLSLFKLRRNTTSCVNCNLCTRSCPVGLDVSNANVLNDGQCIKCLNCVTACPIKGALTIETKRR
;
A
#
# COMPACT_ATOMS: atom_id res chain seq x y z
N MET A 1 -8.15 14.97 -34.10
CA MET A 1 -9.23 14.88 -33.10
C MET A 1 -9.17 13.70 -32.11
N LYS A 2 -8.27 12.68 -32.22
CA LYS A 2 -8.20 11.53 -31.29
C LYS A 2 -7.37 11.74 -29.99
N ARG A 3 -6.57 12.79 -29.89
CA ARG A 3 -5.68 13.07 -28.72
C ARG A 3 -6.43 13.60 -27.48
N THR A 4 -7.49 14.37 -27.66
CA THR A 4 -8.22 15.03 -26.58
C THR A 4 -8.99 14.05 -25.66
N HIS A 5 -9.61 13.02 -26.23
CA HIS A 5 -10.31 11.99 -25.43
C HIS A 5 -9.39 11.08 -24.63
N LEU A 6 -8.16 10.86 -25.06
CA LEU A 6 -7.13 10.08 -24.34
C LEU A 6 -6.63 10.80 -23.10
N PHE A 7 -6.36 12.10 -23.25
CA PHE A 7 -5.92 12.94 -22.15
C PHE A 7 -6.99 13.00 -21.04
N HIS A 8 -8.25 13.08 -21.43
CA HIS A 8 -9.36 13.17 -20.50
C HIS A 8 -9.57 11.88 -19.67
N SER A 9 -9.46 10.69 -20.27
CA SER A 9 -9.56 9.40 -19.55
C SER A 9 -8.40 9.16 -18.60
N SER A 10 -7.18 9.45 -19.03
CA SER A 10 -5.96 9.31 -18.20
C SER A 10 -5.96 10.27 -17.00
N GLN A 11 -6.40 11.51 -17.20
CA GLN A 11 -6.53 12.50 -16.12
C GLN A 11 -7.61 12.09 -15.12
N ARG A 12 -8.76 11.56 -15.58
CA ARG A 12 -9.84 11.09 -14.70
C ARG A 12 -9.37 9.96 -13.77
N ILE A 13 -8.63 8.97 -14.26
CA ILE A 13 -8.11 7.86 -13.44
C ILE A 13 -7.16 8.40 -12.35
N ARG A 14 -6.26 9.30 -12.72
CA ARG A 14 -5.36 9.93 -11.74
C ARG A 14 -6.12 10.75 -10.71
N LEU A 15 -7.08 11.56 -11.15
CA LEU A 15 -7.91 12.38 -10.26
C LEU A 15 -8.70 11.51 -9.29
N LEU A 16 -9.39 10.48 -9.78
CA LEU A 16 -10.14 9.55 -8.93
C LEU A 16 -9.26 8.88 -7.89
N ARG A 17 -8.05 8.48 -8.28
CA ARG A 17 -7.09 7.88 -7.36
C ARG A 17 -6.65 8.86 -6.27
N TYR A 18 -6.29 10.09 -6.63
CA TYR A 18 -5.87 11.09 -5.64
C TYR A 18 -7.03 11.54 -4.75
N LEU A 19 -8.24 11.64 -5.29
CA LEU A 19 -9.45 11.92 -4.50
C LEU A 19 -9.73 10.79 -3.51
N SER A 20 -9.69 9.54 -3.93
CA SER A 20 -9.84 8.37 -3.05
C SER A 20 -8.79 8.35 -1.94
N GLN A 21 -7.51 8.53 -2.29
CA GLN A 21 -6.40 8.58 -1.34
C GLN A 21 -6.55 9.76 -0.37
N GLY A 22 -6.86 10.96 -0.87
CA GLY A 22 -7.05 12.14 -0.05
C GLY A 22 -8.23 12.00 0.90
N PHE A 23 -9.36 11.47 0.41
CA PHE A 23 -10.54 11.21 1.25
C PHE A 23 -10.21 10.25 2.40
N VAL A 24 -9.52 9.13 2.13
CA VAL A 24 -9.18 8.16 3.17
C VAL A 24 -8.20 8.74 4.17
N VAL A 25 -7.15 9.46 3.73
CA VAL A 25 -6.19 10.11 4.63
C VAL A 25 -6.89 11.13 5.55
N LEU A 26 -7.77 11.97 4.99
CA LEU A 26 -8.52 12.96 5.78
C LEU A 26 -9.49 12.30 6.75
N LEU A 27 -10.18 11.22 6.32
CA LEU A 27 -11.10 10.47 7.17
C LEU A 27 -10.36 9.86 8.37
N ILE A 28 -9.23 9.17 8.13
CA ILE A 28 -8.44 8.54 9.19
C ILE A 28 -7.82 9.58 10.11
N ALA A 29 -7.30 10.69 9.57
CA ALA A 29 -6.79 11.80 10.37
C ALA A 29 -7.90 12.42 11.26
N TYR A 30 -9.09 12.64 10.70
CA TYR A 30 -10.24 13.13 11.47
C TYR A 30 -10.62 12.17 12.60
N LEU A 31 -10.68 10.87 12.34
CA LEU A 31 -10.99 9.86 13.35
C LEU A 31 -9.92 9.80 14.44
N GLY A 32 -8.64 9.91 14.07
CA GLY A 32 -7.53 9.98 15.02
C GLY A 32 -7.61 11.20 15.92
N ILE A 33 -7.80 12.39 15.36
CA ILE A 33 -7.97 13.65 16.13
C ILE A 33 -9.20 13.57 17.02
N ARG A 34 -10.33 13.09 16.49
CA ARG A 34 -11.55 12.92 17.27
C ARG A 34 -11.33 12.02 18.47
N HIS A 35 -10.61 10.89 18.30
CA HIS A 35 -10.27 10.01 19.40
C HIS A 35 -9.44 10.70 20.48
N GLN A 36 -8.46 11.53 20.10
CA GLN A 36 -7.65 12.29 21.05
C GLN A 36 -8.46 13.33 21.83
N VAL A 37 -9.44 13.98 21.19
CA VAL A 37 -10.26 15.03 21.82
C VAL A 37 -11.39 14.44 22.67
N THR A 38 -12.11 13.41 22.19
CA THR A 38 -13.30 12.87 22.86
C THR A 38 -12.99 11.66 23.74
N GLY A 39 -11.78 11.08 23.63
CA GLY A 39 -11.43 9.84 24.33
C GLY A 39 -12.17 8.62 23.77
N GLY A 40 -11.98 7.49 24.45
CA GLY A 40 -12.69 6.24 24.18
C GLY A 40 -13.99 6.13 25.00
N GLY A 41 -14.73 5.03 24.82
CA GLY A 41 -15.94 4.71 25.56
C GLY A 41 -17.23 4.87 24.75
N PRO A 42 -18.43 4.70 25.38
CA PRO A 42 -19.72 4.62 24.66
C PRO A 42 -20.10 5.87 23.88
N ARG A 43 -19.60 7.06 24.28
CA ARG A 43 -19.81 8.36 23.63
C ARG A 43 -18.56 8.87 22.90
N GLY A 44 -17.42 8.16 23.01
CA GLY A 44 -16.14 8.52 22.40
C GLY A 44 -15.99 7.99 20.98
N SER A 45 -14.77 8.12 20.44
CA SER A 45 -14.38 7.57 19.15
C SER A 45 -13.57 6.29 19.36
N ALA A 46 -13.70 5.32 18.46
CA ALA A 46 -12.88 4.12 18.50
C ALA A 46 -11.38 4.49 18.36
N PRO A 47 -10.47 3.77 19.04
CA PRO A 47 -9.05 4.00 18.88
C PRO A 47 -8.61 3.74 17.43
N ILE A 48 -7.55 4.40 17.00
CA ILE A 48 -7.04 4.28 15.63
C ILE A 48 -6.67 2.84 15.27
N ASP A 49 -6.28 2.04 16.24
CA ASP A 49 -5.95 0.62 16.09
C ASP A 49 -7.14 -0.20 15.56
N SER A 50 -8.39 0.23 15.83
CA SER A 50 -9.62 -0.41 15.33
C SER A 50 -9.79 -0.30 13.80
N TYR A 51 -9.04 0.59 13.16
CA TYR A 51 -9.04 0.78 11.70
C TYR A 51 -7.81 0.16 11.02
N CYS A 52 -6.92 -0.46 11.80
CA CYS A 52 -5.74 -1.13 11.28
C CYS A 52 -6.11 -2.50 10.69
N VAL A 53 -5.98 -2.63 9.37
CA VAL A 53 -6.21 -3.90 8.65
C VAL A 53 -5.22 -4.98 9.10
N PHE A 54 -3.96 -4.58 9.38
CA PHE A 54 -2.92 -5.52 9.78
C PHE A 54 -3.12 -6.05 11.20
N GLY A 55 -3.64 -5.24 12.13
CA GLY A 55 -4.02 -5.70 13.47
C GLY A 55 -5.03 -6.84 13.45
N GLY A 56 -5.95 -6.85 12.46
CA GLY A 56 -6.84 -7.98 12.23
C GLY A 56 -6.09 -9.26 11.83
N ALA A 57 -5.06 -9.15 10.99
CA ALA A 57 -4.24 -10.29 10.58
C ALA A 57 -3.41 -10.86 11.76
N GLU A 58 -2.81 -9.99 12.58
CA GLU A 58 -2.07 -10.39 13.78
C GLU A 58 -2.98 -11.12 14.77
N THR A 59 -4.17 -10.58 15.03
CA THR A 59 -5.13 -11.20 15.98
C THR A 59 -5.65 -12.53 15.45
N LEU A 60 -5.96 -12.62 14.16
CA LEU A 60 -6.39 -13.88 13.56
C LEU A 60 -5.30 -14.95 13.67
N TRP A 61 -4.05 -14.58 13.40
CA TRP A 61 -2.90 -15.46 13.52
C TRP A 61 -2.71 -15.96 14.96
N THR A 62 -2.75 -15.05 15.94
CA THR A 62 -2.61 -15.39 17.36
C THR A 62 -3.74 -16.28 17.83
N TYR A 63 -4.98 -16.00 17.42
CA TYR A 63 -6.12 -16.84 17.74
C TYR A 63 -5.96 -18.27 17.22
N ILE A 64 -5.49 -18.44 15.98
CA ILE A 64 -5.26 -19.76 15.38
C ILE A 64 -4.12 -20.50 16.08
N THR A 65 -3.04 -19.80 16.49
CA THR A 65 -1.84 -20.45 17.04
C THR A 65 -1.87 -20.67 18.54
N THR A 66 -2.50 -19.77 19.29
CA THR A 66 -2.49 -19.79 20.76
C THR A 66 -3.88 -19.89 21.40
N GLY A 67 -4.95 -19.74 20.61
CA GLY A 67 -6.33 -19.66 21.10
C GLY A 67 -6.66 -18.34 21.81
N ALA A 68 -5.71 -17.41 21.95
CA ALA A 68 -5.89 -16.15 22.66
C ALA A 68 -6.43 -15.06 21.73
N PHE A 69 -7.47 -14.34 22.18
CA PHE A 69 -8.00 -13.17 21.48
C PHE A 69 -7.38 -11.88 22.02
N MET A 70 -6.94 -11.00 21.13
CA MET A 70 -6.32 -9.74 21.55
C MET A 70 -7.37 -8.69 21.94
N ALA A 71 -7.31 -8.20 23.18
CA ALA A 71 -8.26 -7.22 23.73
C ALA A 71 -8.23 -5.85 23.00
N LYS A 72 -7.13 -5.51 22.30
CA LYS A 72 -6.99 -4.24 21.56
C LYS A 72 -7.64 -4.25 20.17
N THR A 73 -8.10 -5.42 19.69
CA THR A 73 -8.74 -5.54 18.38
C THR A 73 -10.24 -5.69 18.52
N ASN A 74 -10.95 -5.08 17.59
CA ASN A 74 -12.41 -5.09 17.50
C ASN A 74 -12.88 -5.92 16.30
N VAL A 75 -14.15 -6.25 16.26
CA VAL A 75 -14.78 -6.93 15.11
C VAL A 75 -14.55 -6.15 13.81
N SER A 76 -14.43 -4.82 13.88
CA SER A 76 -14.11 -3.94 12.73
C SER A 76 -12.80 -4.33 12.03
N ASN A 77 -11.76 -4.74 12.74
CA ASN A 77 -10.48 -5.16 12.16
C ASN A 77 -10.64 -6.40 11.29
N PHE A 78 -11.49 -7.35 11.67
CA PHE A 78 -11.76 -8.57 10.89
C PHE A 78 -12.60 -8.26 9.65
N ILE A 79 -13.58 -7.37 9.76
CA ILE A 79 -14.38 -6.93 8.61
C ILE A 79 -13.49 -6.20 7.61
N LEU A 80 -12.63 -5.29 8.08
CA LEU A 80 -11.69 -4.56 7.22
C LEU A 80 -10.65 -5.51 6.58
N LEU A 81 -10.13 -6.48 7.35
CA LEU A 81 -9.22 -7.49 6.82
C LEU A 81 -9.92 -8.34 5.75
N GLY A 82 -11.11 -8.84 6.02
CA GLY A 82 -11.90 -9.64 5.08
C GLY A 82 -12.21 -8.87 3.79
N ALA A 83 -12.65 -7.62 3.91
CA ALA A 83 -12.89 -6.73 2.77
C ALA A 83 -11.61 -6.47 1.96
N ALA A 84 -10.48 -6.19 2.63
CA ALA A 84 -9.20 -5.95 1.97
C ALA A 84 -8.64 -7.22 1.28
N ILE A 85 -8.82 -8.40 1.88
CA ILE A 85 -8.48 -9.69 1.26
C ILE A 85 -9.35 -9.94 0.03
N LEU A 86 -10.67 -9.74 0.14
CA LEU A 86 -11.60 -9.91 -0.98
C LEU A 86 -11.22 -9.01 -2.15
N VAL A 87 -11.01 -7.72 -1.89
CA VAL A 87 -10.56 -6.74 -2.90
C VAL A 87 -9.23 -7.19 -3.51
N THR A 88 -8.29 -7.67 -2.70
CA THR A 88 -6.97 -8.11 -3.18
C THR A 88 -7.06 -9.37 -4.04
N VAL A 89 -7.89 -10.32 -3.70
CA VAL A 89 -8.11 -11.54 -4.51
C VAL A 89 -8.81 -11.21 -5.82
N LEU A 90 -9.74 -10.26 -5.82
CA LEU A 90 -10.44 -9.85 -7.05
C LEU A 90 -9.51 -9.02 -7.95
N THR A 91 -8.95 -7.94 -7.43
CA THR A 91 -8.29 -6.91 -8.25
C THR A 91 -6.76 -6.89 -8.15
N GLY A 92 -6.16 -7.68 -7.28
CA GLY A 92 -4.75 -7.59 -6.88
C GLY A 92 -4.57 -6.60 -5.73
N ALA A 93 -3.34 -6.22 -5.39
CA ALA A 93 -3.05 -5.33 -4.29
C ALA A 93 -3.50 -3.86 -4.53
N SER A 94 -4.72 -3.67 -5.10
CA SER A 94 -5.29 -2.35 -5.38
C SER A 94 -5.61 -1.58 -4.10
N PHE A 95 -5.93 -2.26 -2.99
CA PHE A 95 -6.07 -1.63 -1.68
C PHE A 95 -4.86 -0.74 -1.36
N CYS A 96 -3.62 -1.25 -1.56
CA CYS A 96 -2.39 -0.49 -1.31
C CYS A 96 -2.22 0.71 -2.26
N GLY A 97 -2.81 0.64 -3.45
CA GLY A 97 -2.71 1.68 -4.48
C GLY A 97 -3.74 2.79 -4.37
N TRP A 98 -4.91 2.53 -3.76
CA TRP A 98 -6.07 3.41 -3.82
C TRP A 98 -6.64 3.80 -2.45
N ILE A 99 -6.56 2.91 -1.45
CA ILE A 99 -7.26 3.07 -0.17
C ILE A 99 -6.28 3.24 1.00
N CYS A 100 -5.13 2.55 0.99
CA CYS A 100 -4.21 2.56 2.12
C CYS A 100 -3.67 3.98 2.41
N PRO A 101 -3.91 4.54 3.61
CA PRO A 101 -3.48 5.91 3.93
C PRO A 101 -1.96 6.04 4.01
N VAL A 102 -1.24 5.03 4.52
CA VAL A 102 0.23 5.02 4.53
C VAL A 102 0.79 5.03 3.10
N GLY A 103 0.15 4.26 2.19
CA GLY A 103 0.50 4.27 0.76
C GLY A 103 0.25 5.63 0.10
N ALA A 104 -0.85 6.30 0.47
CA ALA A 104 -1.18 7.64 -0.02
C ALA A 104 -0.16 8.70 0.44
N MET A 105 0.23 8.66 1.72
CA MET A 105 1.27 9.54 2.27
C MET A 105 2.61 9.35 1.54
N GLN A 106 3.01 8.11 1.27
CA GLN A 106 4.24 7.83 0.52
C GLN A 106 4.17 8.28 -0.94
N ASP A 107 3.00 8.20 -1.59
CA ASP A 107 2.82 8.75 -2.94
C ASP A 107 2.97 10.27 -2.95
N ALA A 108 2.42 10.96 -1.95
CA ALA A 108 2.55 12.40 -1.80
C ALA A 108 4.01 12.81 -1.56
N LEU A 109 4.67 12.18 -0.57
CA LEU A 109 6.08 12.44 -0.23
C LEU A 109 7.03 12.12 -1.39
N GLY A 110 6.84 10.98 -2.07
CA GLY A 110 7.60 10.62 -3.26
C GLY A 110 7.38 11.61 -4.42
N GLY A 111 6.16 12.17 -4.54
CA GLY A 111 5.86 13.26 -5.48
C GLY A 111 6.65 14.53 -5.17
N VAL A 112 6.76 14.90 -3.89
CA VAL A 112 7.61 16.03 -3.43
C VAL A 112 9.08 15.73 -3.73
N GLY A 113 9.55 14.52 -3.43
CA GLY A 113 10.93 14.10 -3.72
C GLY A 113 11.29 14.22 -5.20
N LYS A 114 10.39 13.78 -6.09
CA LYS A 114 10.57 13.94 -7.55
C LYS A 114 10.67 15.39 -7.99
N LYS A 115 9.89 16.29 -7.40
CA LYS A 115 9.94 17.72 -7.71
C LYS A 115 11.24 18.36 -7.21
N LEU A 116 11.69 17.96 -6.02
CA LEU A 116 12.85 18.55 -5.36
C LEU A 116 14.17 18.06 -6.00
N PHE A 117 14.32 16.74 -6.16
CA PHE A 117 15.58 16.13 -6.62
C PHE A 117 15.58 15.80 -8.10
N LYS A 118 14.47 15.99 -8.84
CA LYS A 118 14.29 15.60 -10.26
C LYS A 118 14.60 14.12 -10.55
N ARG A 119 14.92 13.34 -9.54
CA ARG A 119 15.23 11.90 -9.57
C ARG A 119 14.66 11.22 -8.34
N THR A 120 14.32 9.95 -8.47
CA THR A 120 14.05 9.06 -7.33
C THR A 120 15.26 8.18 -7.12
N PHE A 121 15.66 8.03 -5.87
CA PHE A 121 16.73 7.11 -5.52
C PHE A 121 16.18 5.69 -5.57
N THR A 122 16.59 4.94 -6.57
CA THR A 122 16.25 3.51 -6.71
C THR A 122 17.52 2.70 -6.57
N PRO A 123 17.59 1.72 -5.67
CA PRO A 123 18.74 0.82 -5.60
C PRO A 123 18.98 0.11 -6.94
N PRO A 124 20.23 -0.32 -7.22
CA PRO A 124 20.53 -1.16 -8.37
C PRO A 124 19.59 -2.37 -8.43
N ARG A 125 19.20 -2.82 -9.63
CA ARG A 125 18.21 -3.91 -9.82
C ARG A 125 18.55 -5.20 -9.07
N SER A 126 19.83 -5.53 -8.92
CA SER A 126 20.30 -6.68 -8.15
C SER A 126 19.90 -6.56 -6.67
N TRP A 127 20.25 -5.45 -6.05
CA TRP A 127 19.92 -5.17 -4.64
C TRP A 127 18.42 -5.00 -4.40
N ASP A 128 17.73 -4.33 -5.32
CA ASP A 128 16.27 -4.13 -5.25
C ASP A 128 15.52 -5.46 -5.16
N ARG A 129 15.96 -6.48 -5.92
CA ARG A 129 15.36 -7.82 -5.88
C ARG A 129 15.45 -8.46 -4.50
N TYR A 130 16.62 -8.39 -3.85
CA TYR A 130 16.82 -8.95 -2.51
C TYR A 130 16.08 -8.16 -1.43
N LEU A 131 16.17 -6.83 -1.47
CA LEU A 131 15.50 -5.94 -0.53
C LEU A 131 13.97 -6.14 -0.51
N ARG A 132 13.37 -6.48 -1.64
CA ARG A 132 11.93 -6.78 -1.75
C ARG A 132 11.51 -8.00 -0.94
N HIS A 133 12.42 -8.90 -0.60
CA HIS A 133 12.10 -10.05 0.25
C HIS A 133 12.04 -9.69 1.74
N LEU A 134 12.61 -8.55 2.17
CA LEU A 134 12.56 -8.09 3.55
C LEU A 134 11.13 -7.96 4.09
N ARG A 135 10.15 -7.60 3.25
CA ARG A 135 8.75 -7.52 3.67
C ARG A 135 8.16 -8.88 4.07
N PHE A 136 8.65 -9.99 3.49
CA PHE A 136 8.24 -11.34 3.92
C PHE A 136 8.94 -11.71 5.22
N ALA A 137 10.21 -11.34 5.37
CA ALA A 137 10.92 -11.49 6.64
C ALA A 137 10.25 -10.65 7.75
N SER A 138 9.86 -9.41 7.45
CA SER A 138 9.10 -8.55 8.34
C SER A 138 7.75 -9.18 8.72
N LEU A 139 7.00 -9.72 7.75
CA LEU A 139 5.74 -10.41 8.00
C LEU A 139 5.93 -11.60 8.95
N LEU A 140 6.89 -12.47 8.66
CA LEU A 140 7.18 -13.65 9.50
C LEU A 140 7.64 -13.25 10.90
N LEU A 141 8.52 -12.24 11.00
CA LEU A 141 9.00 -11.72 12.29
C LEU A 141 7.84 -11.19 13.13
N VAL A 142 6.99 -10.35 12.54
CA VAL A 142 5.85 -9.77 13.27
C VAL A 142 4.88 -10.85 13.72
N LEU A 143 4.50 -11.78 12.86
CA LEU A 143 3.60 -12.89 13.22
C LEU A 143 4.20 -13.77 14.33
N TYR A 144 5.51 -14.05 14.27
CA TYR A 144 6.20 -14.82 15.32
C TYR A 144 6.22 -14.07 16.65
N MET A 145 6.61 -12.78 16.64
CA MET A 145 6.68 -11.97 17.88
C MET A 145 5.30 -11.77 18.49
N THR A 146 4.28 -11.50 17.67
CA THR A 146 2.89 -11.34 18.14
C THR A 146 2.38 -12.63 18.78
N ALA A 147 2.62 -13.79 18.19
CA ALA A 147 2.25 -15.08 18.78
C ALA A 147 3.04 -15.37 20.07
N ARG A 148 4.32 -15.00 20.14
CA ARG A 148 5.19 -15.27 21.30
C ARG A 148 4.86 -14.40 22.50
N PHE A 149 4.53 -13.11 22.28
CA PHE A 149 4.28 -12.16 23.35
C PHE A 149 2.78 -11.99 23.68
N GLY A 150 1.89 -12.51 22.85
CA GLY A 150 0.43 -12.36 23.06
C GLY A 150 -0.06 -10.90 23.01
N SER A 151 0.70 -10.01 22.35
CA SER A 151 0.38 -8.59 22.21
C SER A 151 0.67 -8.13 20.79
N LEU A 152 0.02 -7.05 20.34
CA LEU A 152 0.29 -6.43 19.04
C LEU A 152 1.69 -5.80 19.03
N TRP A 153 2.71 -6.64 18.85
CA TRP A 153 4.11 -6.21 18.93
C TRP A 153 4.45 -5.15 17.89
N PHE A 154 3.87 -5.27 16.70
CA PHE A 154 4.13 -4.34 15.61
C PHE A 154 3.45 -2.96 15.81
N ALA A 155 2.44 -2.86 16.66
CA ALA A 155 1.67 -1.62 16.83
C ALA A 155 2.54 -0.40 17.21
N ASP A 156 3.64 -0.59 17.93
CA ASP A 156 4.53 0.49 18.35
C ASP A 156 5.51 0.93 17.24
N TYR A 157 5.64 0.15 16.17
CA TYR A 157 6.51 0.41 15.01
C TYR A 157 5.72 0.66 13.73
N ASP A 158 4.37 0.60 13.78
CA ASP A 158 3.51 0.74 12.60
C ASP A 158 3.42 2.20 12.16
N PRO A 159 3.83 2.52 10.90
CA PRO A 159 3.64 3.86 10.34
C PRO A 159 2.20 4.35 10.38
N PHE A 160 1.23 3.45 10.28
CA PHE A 160 -0.17 3.81 10.39
C PHE A 160 -0.48 4.43 11.76
N LYS A 161 0.03 3.83 12.83
CA LYS A 161 -0.20 4.31 14.19
C LYS A 161 0.52 5.63 14.46
N PHE A 162 1.82 5.72 14.23
CA PHE A 162 2.55 6.95 14.56
C PHE A 162 2.20 8.14 13.65
N LEU A 163 1.68 7.92 12.44
CA LEU A 163 1.20 8.99 11.56
C LEU A 163 -0.17 9.54 11.96
N PHE A 164 -1.05 8.72 12.57
CA PHE A 164 -2.45 9.07 12.79
C PHE A 164 -2.90 9.03 14.26
N HIS A 165 -2.07 8.57 15.18
CA HIS A 165 -2.40 8.54 16.62
C HIS A 165 -2.16 9.90 17.29
N PHE A 166 -1.25 10.73 16.76
CA PHE A 166 -0.92 12.07 17.27
C PHE A 166 -0.48 12.15 18.75
N SER A 167 -0.03 11.04 19.36
CA SER A 167 0.56 11.04 20.70
C SER A 167 2.07 10.89 20.61
N PHE A 168 2.80 11.84 21.20
CA PHE A 168 4.27 11.94 21.13
C PHE A 168 4.87 11.87 22.55
N GLU A 169 4.44 10.91 23.35
CA GLU A 169 4.90 10.75 24.72
C GLU A 169 6.37 10.30 24.81
N THR A 170 6.89 9.67 23.76
CA THR A 170 8.27 9.17 23.70
C THR A 170 8.98 9.68 22.46
N ALA A 171 10.32 9.65 22.46
CA ALA A 171 11.13 10.08 21.31
C ALA A 171 11.04 9.07 20.12
N LEU A 172 10.72 7.81 20.36
CA LEU A 172 10.74 6.77 19.34
C LEU A 172 9.77 7.06 18.17
N PRO A 173 8.49 7.39 18.36
CA PRO A 173 7.59 7.73 17.25
C PRO A 173 8.11 8.90 16.42
N ILE A 174 8.69 9.92 17.04
CA ILE A 174 9.23 11.08 16.33
C ILE A 174 10.37 10.67 15.40
N VAL A 175 11.32 9.87 15.91
CA VAL A 175 12.43 9.35 15.10
C VAL A 175 11.91 8.50 13.93
N LEU A 176 10.94 7.61 14.18
CA LEU A 176 10.35 6.78 13.15
C LEU A 176 9.61 7.60 12.07
N ILE A 177 8.89 8.66 12.45
CA ILE A 177 8.25 9.59 11.51
C ILE A 177 9.31 10.26 10.63
N VAL A 178 10.38 10.80 11.23
CA VAL A 178 11.45 11.49 10.49
C VAL A 178 12.11 10.53 9.50
N VAL A 179 12.47 9.32 9.94
CA VAL A 179 13.05 8.29 9.06
C VAL A 179 12.09 7.90 7.95
N PHE A 180 10.80 7.69 8.27
CA PHE A 180 9.76 7.36 7.29
C PHE A 180 9.60 8.46 6.24
N VAL A 181 9.55 9.73 6.66
CA VAL A 181 9.41 10.89 5.77
C VAL A 181 10.62 11.01 4.85
N ILE A 182 11.84 11.00 5.42
CA ILE A 182 13.08 11.10 4.64
C ILE A 182 13.17 9.95 3.62
N ALA A 183 12.98 8.72 4.07
CA ALA A 183 13.04 7.55 3.19
C ALA A 183 11.97 7.60 2.07
N SER A 184 10.77 8.11 2.37
CA SER A 184 9.67 8.24 1.39
C SER A 184 9.89 9.37 0.39
N ILE A 185 10.60 10.45 0.77
CA ILE A 185 11.01 11.52 -0.14
C ILE A 185 12.11 11.03 -1.08
N LEU A 186 13.08 10.26 -0.56
CA LEU A 186 14.20 9.75 -1.36
C LEU A 186 13.76 8.63 -2.30
N SER A 187 12.93 7.69 -1.84
CA SER A 187 12.50 6.53 -2.61
C SER A 187 10.99 6.36 -2.56
N GLU A 188 10.36 6.31 -3.75
CA GLU A 188 8.93 6.12 -3.84
C GLU A 188 8.49 4.80 -3.19
N ARG A 189 7.51 4.91 -2.30
CA ARG A 189 6.92 3.75 -1.63
C ARG A 189 7.92 2.84 -0.92
N PHE A 190 8.98 3.43 -0.35
CA PHE A 190 10.05 2.70 0.34
C PHE A 190 9.50 1.69 1.36
N TRP A 191 8.64 2.13 2.28
CA TRP A 191 8.05 1.26 3.29
C TRP A 191 7.20 0.14 2.66
N CYS A 192 6.27 0.51 1.77
CA CYS A 192 5.38 -0.46 1.11
C CYS A 192 6.13 -1.48 0.27
N LYS A 193 7.29 -1.10 -0.27
CA LYS A 193 8.10 -1.91 -1.18
C LYS A 193 8.96 -2.92 -0.44
N TYR A 194 9.53 -2.52 0.73
CA TYR A 194 10.57 -3.31 1.39
C TYR A 194 10.21 -3.81 2.79
N LEU A 195 9.41 -3.06 3.56
CA LEU A 195 9.25 -3.33 4.99
C LEU A 195 7.82 -3.68 5.41
N CYS A 196 6.80 -3.27 4.65
CA CYS A 196 5.40 -3.42 5.05
C CYS A 196 4.98 -4.91 5.13
N PRO A 197 4.65 -5.44 6.32
CA PRO A 197 4.22 -6.83 6.47
C PRO A 197 2.85 -7.09 5.79
N LEU A 198 1.91 -6.14 5.87
CA LEU A 198 0.64 -6.22 5.15
C LEU A 198 0.86 -6.27 3.62
N GLY A 199 1.84 -5.50 3.12
CA GLY A 199 2.27 -5.55 1.71
C GLY A 199 2.83 -6.93 1.33
N GLY A 200 3.52 -7.61 2.25
CA GLY A 200 3.95 -9.00 2.12
C GLY A 200 2.76 -9.95 1.94
N LEU A 201 1.80 -9.89 2.85
CA LEU A 201 0.57 -10.70 2.82
C LEU A 201 -0.21 -10.49 1.51
N PHE A 202 -0.49 -9.24 1.16
CA PHE A 202 -1.25 -8.92 -0.06
C PHE A 202 -0.50 -9.27 -1.34
N SER A 203 0.82 -9.26 -1.32
CA SER A 203 1.64 -9.71 -2.45
C SER A 203 1.45 -11.20 -2.76
N LEU A 204 1.32 -12.04 -1.73
CA LEU A 204 1.03 -13.47 -1.91
C LEU A 204 -0.37 -13.65 -2.49
N LEU A 205 -1.37 -13.00 -1.90
CA LEU A 205 -2.76 -13.09 -2.32
C LEU A 205 -2.99 -12.51 -3.72
N SER A 206 -2.30 -11.45 -4.10
CA SER A 206 -2.47 -10.78 -5.39
C SER A 206 -2.05 -11.63 -6.59
N LYS A 207 -1.23 -12.68 -6.38
CA LYS A 207 -0.93 -13.67 -7.42
C LYS A 207 -2.17 -14.45 -7.87
N LEU A 208 -3.15 -14.59 -6.98
CA LEU A 208 -4.44 -15.25 -7.25
C LEU A 208 -5.43 -14.32 -7.94
N SER A 209 -5.12 -13.01 -8.08
CA SER A 209 -6.07 -12.02 -8.57
C SER A 209 -6.63 -12.35 -9.94
N LEU A 210 -7.94 -12.08 -10.10
CA LEU A 210 -8.67 -12.32 -11.34
C LEU A 210 -8.29 -11.33 -12.44
N PHE A 211 -8.01 -10.08 -12.07
CA PHE A 211 -7.65 -9.03 -13.01
C PHE A 211 -6.14 -8.91 -13.15
N LYS A 212 -5.64 -9.07 -14.37
CA LYS A 212 -4.22 -8.94 -14.72
C LYS A 212 -3.99 -7.77 -15.67
N LEU A 213 -2.86 -7.11 -15.53
CA LEU A 213 -2.41 -6.12 -16.49
C LEU A 213 -1.73 -6.85 -17.65
N ARG A 214 -2.23 -6.65 -18.87
CA ARG A 214 -1.69 -7.27 -20.08
C ARG A 214 -1.14 -6.22 -21.03
N ARG A 215 0.00 -6.52 -21.61
CA ARG A 215 0.62 -5.72 -22.68
C ARG A 215 0.35 -6.36 -24.04
N ASN A 216 -0.17 -5.56 -24.95
CA ASN A 216 -0.27 -5.95 -26.36
C ASN A 216 1.07 -5.60 -27.06
N THR A 217 1.82 -6.62 -27.41
CA THR A 217 3.16 -6.47 -28.02
C THR A 217 3.09 -5.90 -29.42
N THR A 218 2.02 -6.16 -30.18
CA THR A 218 1.87 -5.67 -31.56
C THR A 218 1.61 -4.17 -31.64
N SER A 219 0.92 -3.61 -30.63
CA SER A 219 0.61 -2.19 -30.54
C SER A 219 1.67 -1.39 -29.76
N CYS A 220 2.61 -2.07 -29.09
CA CYS A 220 3.57 -1.43 -28.20
C CYS A 220 4.78 -0.90 -28.96
N VAL A 221 5.09 0.40 -28.79
CA VAL A 221 6.25 1.08 -29.41
C VAL A 221 7.53 1.01 -28.55
N ASN A 222 7.58 0.20 -27.51
CA ASN A 222 8.73 -0.05 -26.62
C ASN A 222 9.38 1.23 -26.02
N CYS A 223 8.60 2.28 -25.78
CA CYS A 223 9.10 3.56 -25.24
C CYS A 223 9.49 3.55 -23.75
N ASN A 224 9.27 2.45 -23.03
CA ASN A 224 9.57 2.24 -21.60
C ASN A 224 8.90 3.23 -20.61
N LEU A 225 7.98 4.08 -21.04
CA LEU A 225 7.28 5.03 -20.15
C LEU A 225 6.49 4.34 -19.06
N CYS A 226 5.90 3.17 -19.33
CA CYS A 226 5.17 2.37 -18.34
C CYS A 226 6.06 1.88 -17.20
N THR A 227 7.28 1.44 -17.47
CA THR A 227 8.27 1.02 -16.47
C THR A 227 8.77 2.22 -15.66
N ARG A 228 9.08 3.34 -16.32
CA ARG A 228 9.54 4.58 -15.66
C ARG A 228 8.47 5.22 -14.77
N SER A 229 7.19 5.05 -15.08
CA SER A 229 6.08 5.59 -14.29
C SER A 229 5.65 4.68 -13.14
N CYS A 230 6.25 3.50 -12.99
CA CYS A 230 5.88 2.54 -11.96
C CYS A 230 6.48 2.93 -10.59
N PRO A 231 5.65 3.31 -9.58
CA PRO A 231 6.15 3.76 -8.28
C PRO A 231 6.80 2.65 -7.46
N VAL A 232 6.51 1.38 -7.78
CA VAL A 232 7.14 0.21 -7.15
C VAL A 232 8.29 -0.36 -7.99
N GLY A 233 8.62 0.27 -9.13
CA GLY A 233 9.78 -0.08 -9.96
C GLY A 233 9.70 -1.44 -10.64
N LEU A 234 8.50 -1.86 -11.08
CA LEU A 234 8.32 -3.09 -11.85
C LEU A 234 8.68 -2.88 -13.32
N ASP A 235 9.26 -3.90 -13.93
CA ASP A 235 9.54 -3.91 -15.36
C ASP A 235 8.27 -4.29 -16.16
N VAL A 236 7.46 -3.26 -16.45
CA VAL A 236 6.19 -3.44 -17.17
C VAL A 236 6.42 -3.60 -18.66
N SER A 237 7.49 -2.99 -19.18
CA SER A 237 7.79 -2.98 -20.63
C SER A 237 8.19 -4.35 -21.18
N ASN A 238 8.78 -5.22 -20.37
CA ASN A 238 9.23 -6.54 -20.78
C ASN A 238 8.23 -7.66 -20.44
N ALA A 239 7.16 -7.34 -19.70
CA ALA A 239 6.16 -8.33 -19.32
C ALA A 239 4.98 -8.35 -20.31
N ASN A 240 4.62 -9.51 -20.86
CA ASN A 240 3.40 -9.68 -21.65
C ASN A 240 2.16 -9.65 -20.74
N VAL A 241 2.24 -10.35 -19.60
CA VAL A 241 1.24 -10.31 -18.53
C VAL A 241 1.95 -9.99 -17.23
N LEU A 242 1.56 -8.89 -16.58
CA LEU A 242 2.12 -8.51 -15.30
C LEU A 242 1.42 -9.30 -14.18
N ASN A 243 2.05 -10.39 -13.78
CA ASN A 243 1.61 -11.25 -12.67
C ASN A 243 2.55 -11.12 -11.46
N ASP A 244 3.06 -9.93 -11.22
CA ASP A 244 3.92 -9.66 -10.07
C ASP A 244 3.06 -9.28 -8.86
N GLY A 245 3.23 -10.00 -7.75
CA GLY A 245 2.54 -9.74 -6.49
C GLY A 245 2.78 -8.35 -5.90
N GLN A 246 3.80 -7.65 -6.38
CA GLN A 246 4.10 -6.29 -5.95
C GLN A 246 3.31 -5.22 -6.70
N CYS A 247 2.59 -5.60 -7.75
CA CYS A 247 1.77 -4.67 -8.51
C CYS A 247 0.57 -4.19 -7.69
N ILE A 248 0.62 -2.92 -7.27
CA ILE A 248 -0.43 -2.27 -6.47
C ILE A 248 -1.62 -1.77 -7.30
N LYS A 249 -1.68 -2.12 -8.58
CA LYS A 249 -2.77 -1.72 -9.51
C LYS A 249 -3.08 -0.22 -9.52
N CYS A 250 -2.06 0.61 -9.36
CA CYS A 250 -2.21 2.07 -9.35
C CYS A 250 -2.51 2.70 -10.71
N LEU A 251 -2.39 1.92 -11.78
CA LEU A 251 -2.66 2.30 -13.18
C LEU A 251 -1.77 3.43 -13.74
N ASN A 252 -0.71 3.83 -13.05
CA ASN A 252 0.21 4.85 -13.56
C ASN A 252 0.84 4.46 -14.90
N CYS A 253 1.15 3.16 -15.09
CA CYS A 253 1.68 2.65 -16.35
C CYS A 253 0.66 2.75 -17.50
N VAL A 254 -0.63 2.53 -17.22
CA VAL A 254 -1.71 2.66 -18.21
C VAL A 254 -1.90 4.13 -18.57
N THR A 255 -1.92 5.01 -17.56
CA THR A 255 -2.12 6.46 -17.79
C THR A 255 -0.90 7.14 -18.45
N ALA A 256 0.30 6.58 -18.30
CA ALA A 256 1.52 7.08 -18.94
C ALA A 256 1.72 6.53 -20.37
N CYS A 257 0.97 5.49 -20.76
CA CYS A 257 1.10 4.89 -22.07
C CYS A 257 0.51 5.79 -23.16
N PRO A 258 1.29 6.19 -24.18
CA PRO A 258 0.80 7.04 -25.26
C PRO A 258 -0.10 6.29 -26.26
N ILE A 259 -0.04 4.95 -26.27
CA ILE A 259 -0.78 4.12 -27.21
C ILE A 259 -2.00 3.50 -26.53
N LYS A 260 -3.19 3.77 -27.05
CA LYS A 260 -4.44 3.16 -26.59
C LYS A 260 -4.41 1.65 -26.83
N GLY A 261 -4.85 0.90 -25.80
CA GLY A 261 -4.95 -0.56 -25.91
C GLY A 261 -3.63 -1.31 -25.84
N ALA A 262 -2.47 -0.62 -25.78
CA ALA A 262 -1.20 -1.28 -25.58
C ALA A 262 -1.03 -1.84 -24.16
N LEU A 263 -1.72 -1.25 -23.15
CA LEU A 263 -1.82 -1.77 -21.79
C LEU A 263 -3.29 -1.80 -21.39
N THR A 264 -3.80 -2.97 -21.08
CA THR A 264 -5.19 -3.23 -20.70
C THR A 264 -5.27 -4.02 -19.40
N ILE A 265 -6.39 -3.89 -18.69
CA ILE A 265 -6.73 -4.77 -17.58
C ILE A 265 -7.67 -5.81 -18.14
N GLU A 266 -7.29 -7.07 -18.04
CA GLU A 266 -8.11 -8.18 -18.50
C GLU A 266 -8.36 -9.17 -17.37
N THR A 267 -9.53 -9.81 -17.39
CA THR A 267 -9.81 -10.97 -16.54
C THR A 267 -8.95 -12.15 -16.99
N LYS A 268 -8.48 -12.91 -16.01
CA LYS A 268 -7.77 -14.15 -16.28
C LYS A 268 -8.72 -15.10 -17.04
N ARG A 269 -8.62 -15.15 -18.36
CA ARG A 269 -9.25 -16.24 -19.10
C ARG A 269 -8.51 -17.53 -18.75
N ARG A 270 -9.27 -18.54 -18.35
CA ARG A 270 -8.77 -19.92 -18.15
C ARG A 270 -8.28 -20.48 -19.46
#